data_91ff6afb6376ea077f7c2ab8f2ef971e
#
_entry.id   91ff6afb6376ea077f7c2ab8f2ef971e
#
_cell.length_a   1.000
_cell.length_b   1.000
_cell.length_c   1.000
_cell.angle_alpha   90.00
_cell.angle_beta   90.00
_cell.angle_gamma   90.00
#
_symmetry.space_group_name_H-M   'P 1'
#
loop_
_entity.id
_entity.type
_entity.pdbx_description
1 polymer ?
#
loop_
_entity_poly.entity_id
_entity_poly.type
_entity_poly.pdbx_seq_one_letter_code
_entity_poly.pdbx_strand_id
1 'polypeptide(L)'
;RVACGNSHADENLGCPFAKNTVAAEIKKVIDIYRAANPSLQYIVLAGGADVIPFFQTQDVSGLANEKDYVPPVAPSTASEAGLQTNLVQGQDGYGSKVNINQAGYTLALPDLAVGRLVDNASDISATVNAYIQTNGVIVPDSSLVTGYDFVGDAAEAIKTEMDAGTNSTADTLIQAPGLPPTDASAWTANQLRTKLLAGNFDIAILSGHFSAGNLLAADYTTQLSALEIAQSSADLNIVLVLALGCHGGYSIPNSDLLGSISPDPDWAKTFLRKGAAGYIAATGYAYGDTELTEYGERLFLLMAQQLRTGSGPVSVGQAVVKAKQQYLAETAQLTGIDQKTIVEMTLYGLPMMKVNMPGARINSQVDASIVGSVDPVSTGPGASFGLNSGDVVIIPTLTPNTKLLQNLSGGGTVTTTYLSGPDGVVVNPFEPIYPKEIHNVSVNGSQLRGVALRGGSYTDLIGIIPLTSSPTTETSTAHLSYNTSAFYPTQIWMPNYNDAISGGDTRLITFPAQFQSSTPSAVDGTLRKFDQLNLQLY
;
A
#
# COMPACT_ATOMS: atom_id res chain seq x y z
N ARG A 1 8.52 31.63 -10.51
CA ARG A 1 7.62 30.64 -11.11
C ARG A 1 6.67 30.06 -10.05
N VAL A 2 7.19 29.57 -8.90
CA VAL A 2 6.33 29.05 -7.82
C VAL A 2 5.33 30.12 -7.34
N ALA A 3 5.78 31.35 -7.07
CA ALA A 3 4.89 32.44 -6.67
C ALA A 3 3.83 32.77 -7.72
N CYS A 4 4.18 32.73 -9.01
CA CYS A 4 3.25 32.94 -10.11
C CYS A 4 2.24 31.78 -10.22
N GLY A 5 2.71 30.54 -10.01
CA GLY A 5 1.86 29.37 -9.96
C GLY A 5 0.87 29.42 -8.79
N ASN A 6 1.30 29.84 -7.60
CA ASN A 6 0.42 30.02 -6.44
C ASN A 6 -0.66 31.07 -6.73
N SER A 7 -0.29 32.26 -7.24
CA SER A 7 -1.27 33.28 -7.60
C SER A 7 -2.32 32.75 -8.58
N HIS A 8 -1.89 32.00 -9.62
CA HIS A 8 -2.80 31.38 -10.57
C HIS A 8 -3.69 30.32 -9.93
N ALA A 9 -3.18 29.52 -9.02
CA ALA A 9 -3.98 28.52 -8.30
C ALA A 9 -5.01 29.17 -7.37
N ASP A 10 -4.65 30.26 -6.70
CA ASP A 10 -5.52 31.01 -5.80
C ASP A 10 -6.65 31.75 -6.57
N GLU A 11 -6.39 32.14 -7.82
CA GLU A 11 -7.39 32.70 -8.73
C GLU A 11 -8.32 31.65 -9.34
N ASN A 12 -7.95 30.36 -9.26
CA ASN A 12 -8.65 29.24 -9.91
C ASN A 12 -8.94 28.09 -8.93
N LEU A 13 -9.53 28.40 -7.77
CA LEU A 13 -9.83 27.39 -6.72
C LEU A 13 -10.71 26.24 -7.21
N GLY A 14 -11.61 26.47 -8.14
CA GLY A 14 -12.43 25.43 -8.78
C GLY A 14 -11.66 24.51 -9.76
N CYS A 15 -10.34 24.73 -9.96
CA CYS A 15 -9.50 23.91 -10.82
C CYS A 15 -8.40 23.23 -9.99
N PRO A 16 -8.61 22.00 -9.51
CA PRO A 16 -7.63 21.30 -8.66
C PRO A 16 -6.29 21.08 -9.37
N PHE A 17 -6.27 20.98 -10.70
CA PHE A 17 -5.04 20.88 -11.49
C PHE A 17 -4.17 22.15 -11.46
N ALA A 18 -4.71 23.31 -11.07
CA ALA A 18 -3.90 24.50 -10.85
C ALA A 18 -2.86 24.25 -9.72
N LYS A 19 -3.23 23.52 -8.68
CA LYS A 19 -2.30 23.10 -7.61
C LYS A 19 -1.21 22.16 -8.13
N ASN A 20 -1.50 21.30 -9.10
CA ASN A 20 -0.47 20.46 -9.75
C ASN A 20 0.60 21.29 -10.48
N THR A 21 0.24 22.44 -11.03
CA THR A 21 1.22 23.36 -11.64
C THR A 21 2.20 23.89 -10.60
N VAL A 22 1.70 24.24 -9.40
CA VAL A 22 2.56 24.67 -8.28
C VAL A 22 3.47 23.53 -7.84
N ALA A 23 2.90 22.34 -7.62
CA ALA A 23 3.66 21.15 -7.22
C ALA A 23 4.77 20.83 -8.25
N ALA A 24 4.46 20.89 -9.54
CA ALA A 24 5.43 20.66 -10.61
C ALA A 24 6.56 21.70 -10.63
N GLU A 25 6.29 22.97 -10.35
CA GLU A 25 7.34 23.99 -10.27
C GLU A 25 8.23 23.79 -9.03
N ILE A 26 7.67 23.36 -7.90
CA ILE A 26 8.45 22.98 -6.70
C ILE A 26 9.31 21.76 -7.02
N LYS A 27 8.76 20.76 -7.67
CA LYS A 27 9.49 19.56 -8.11
C LYS A 27 10.70 19.91 -8.98
N LYS A 28 10.58 20.84 -9.92
CA LYS A 28 11.71 21.30 -10.73
C LYS A 28 12.86 21.86 -9.89
N VAL A 29 12.53 22.57 -8.80
CA VAL A 29 13.56 23.06 -7.86
C VAL A 29 14.24 21.88 -7.17
N ILE A 30 13.48 20.91 -6.68
CA ILE A 30 13.99 19.69 -6.06
C ILE A 30 14.91 18.93 -7.05
N ASP A 31 14.50 18.78 -8.30
CA ASP A 31 15.30 18.09 -9.32
C ASP A 31 16.63 18.75 -9.63
N ILE A 32 16.69 20.09 -9.60
CA ILE A 32 17.95 20.84 -9.73
C ILE A 32 18.90 20.54 -8.57
N TYR A 33 18.39 20.58 -7.32
CA TYR A 33 19.19 20.25 -6.14
C TYR A 33 19.62 18.78 -6.14
N ARG A 34 18.75 17.88 -6.56
CA ARG A 34 19.03 16.45 -6.67
C ARG A 34 20.12 16.16 -7.70
N ALA A 35 20.10 16.85 -8.85
CA ALA A 35 21.12 16.70 -9.88
C ALA A 35 22.50 17.19 -9.38
N ALA A 36 22.52 18.23 -8.55
CA ALA A 36 23.74 18.76 -7.94
C ALA A 36 24.22 17.92 -6.74
N ASN A 37 23.35 17.13 -6.11
CA ASN A 37 23.65 16.37 -4.90
C ASN A 37 23.18 14.90 -5.05
N PRO A 38 23.96 14.04 -5.70
CA PRO A 38 23.57 12.63 -5.93
C PRO A 38 23.36 11.81 -4.65
N SER A 39 23.87 12.28 -3.51
CA SER A 39 23.70 11.66 -2.19
C SER A 39 22.44 12.09 -1.46
N LEU A 40 21.58 12.92 -2.07
CA LEU A 40 20.30 13.32 -1.49
C LEU A 40 19.41 12.07 -1.26
N GLN A 41 18.90 11.91 -0.04
CA GLN A 41 18.06 10.77 0.35
C GLN A 41 16.69 11.20 0.83
N TYR A 42 16.54 12.42 1.31
CA TYR A 42 15.34 12.87 2.02
C TYR A 42 14.86 14.22 1.49
N ILE A 43 13.56 14.39 1.45
CA ILE A 43 12.86 15.64 1.16
C ILE A 43 11.90 15.91 2.32
N VAL A 44 12.02 17.10 2.91
CA VAL A 44 11.10 17.58 3.94
C VAL A 44 10.24 18.69 3.35
N LEU A 45 8.93 18.49 3.32
CA LEU A 45 7.94 19.49 2.92
C LEU A 45 7.45 20.19 4.19
N ALA A 46 7.94 21.39 4.45
CA ALA A 46 7.57 22.16 5.64
C ALA A 46 6.38 23.09 5.33
N GLY A 47 5.19 22.63 5.67
CA GLY A 47 3.93 23.34 5.45
C GLY A 47 2.79 22.42 5.02
N GLY A 48 1.57 22.87 5.27
CA GLY A 48 0.33 22.23 4.84
C GLY A 48 0.12 22.29 3.31
N ALA A 49 -1.00 21.77 2.86
CA ALA A 49 -1.35 21.73 1.43
C ALA A 49 -1.66 23.12 0.84
N ASP A 50 -1.89 24.11 1.67
CA ASP A 50 -2.00 25.53 1.30
C ASP A 50 -0.67 26.17 0.89
N VAL A 51 0.43 25.71 1.51
CA VAL A 51 1.79 26.21 1.25
C VAL A 51 2.51 25.37 0.19
N ILE A 52 2.49 24.05 0.37
CA ILE A 52 3.10 23.07 -0.54
C ILE A 52 2.03 22.05 -0.91
N PRO A 53 1.37 22.20 -2.07
CA PRO A 53 0.23 21.37 -2.42
C PRO A 53 0.62 19.90 -2.57
N PHE A 54 -0.35 19.00 -2.38
CA PHE A 54 -0.24 17.63 -2.86
C PHE A 54 -0.35 17.60 -4.39
N PHE A 55 0.26 16.62 -5.01
CA PHE A 55 -0.13 16.23 -6.36
C PHE A 55 -1.53 15.65 -6.33
N GLN A 56 -2.39 16.14 -7.22
CA GLN A 56 -3.74 15.66 -7.41
C GLN A 56 -3.74 14.65 -8.56
N THR A 57 -4.03 13.39 -8.26
CA THR A 57 -3.99 12.27 -9.21
C THR A 57 -5.40 11.76 -9.45
N GLN A 58 -5.77 11.49 -10.71
CA GLN A 58 -7.08 10.93 -11.03
C GLN A 58 -7.27 9.58 -10.34
N ASP A 59 -8.35 9.43 -9.60
CA ASP A 59 -8.79 8.15 -9.06
C ASP A 59 -9.38 7.30 -10.19
N VAL A 60 -8.72 6.21 -10.50
CA VAL A 60 -9.12 5.24 -11.53
C VAL A 60 -9.42 3.87 -10.93
N SER A 61 -9.61 3.80 -9.61
CA SER A 61 -9.88 2.55 -8.88
C SER A 61 -11.20 1.88 -9.28
N GLY A 62 -12.20 2.68 -9.65
CA GLY A 62 -13.54 2.19 -9.98
C GLY A 62 -14.36 1.72 -8.79
N LEU A 63 -13.80 1.76 -7.59
CA LEU A 63 -14.43 1.38 -6.32
C LEU A 63 -14.17 2.48 -5.29
N ALA A 64 -15.20 2.91 -4.55
CA ALA A 64 -15.13 3.97 -3.53
C ALA A 64 -14.44 5.24 -4.06
N ASN A 65 -15.15 5.93 -4.93
CA ASN A 65 -14.63 7.15 -5.56
C ASN A 65 -14.49 8.29 -4.56
N GLU A 66 -13.41 9.08 -4.66
CA GLU A 66 -13.17 10.23 -3.78
C GLU A 66 -14.29 11.28 -3.82
N LYS A 67 -15.01 11.40 -4.94
CA LYS A 67 -16.18 12.29 -5.08
C LYS A 67 -17.34 11.95 -4.15
N ASP A 68 -17.37 10.73 -3.62
CA ASP A 68 -18.41 10.27 -2.71
C ASP A 68 -18.06 10.54 -1.24
N TYR A 69 -16.82 10.98 -0.96
CA TYR A 69 -16.37 11.39 0.37
C TYR A 69 -16.79 12.83 0.68
N VAL A 70 -17.40 13.05 1.85
CA VAL A 70 -17.92 14.34 2.28
C VAL A 70 -17.25 14.77 3.60
N PRO A 71 -15.99 15.23 3.57
CA PRO A 71 -15.34 15.81 4.74
C PRO A 71 -15.88 17.23 5.03
N PRO A 72 -15.52 17.84 6.18
CA PRO A 72 -15.95 19.19 6.54
C PRO A 72 -15.16 20.28 5.77
N VAL A 73 -15.22 20.24 4.44
CA VAL A 73 -14.63 21.27 3.56
C VAL A 73 -15.68 22.30 3.12
N ALA A 74 -15.25 23.54 3.01
CA ALA A 74 -16.12 24.63 2.58
C ALA A 74 -16.35 24.58 1.06
N PRO A 75 -17.54 25.01 0.59
CA PRO A 75 -17.81 25.14 -0.84
C PRO A 75 -16.86 26.11 -1.53
N SER A 76 -16.58 25.83 -2.82
CA SER A 76 -15.69 26.64 -3.67
C SER A 76 -14.24 26.70 -3.19
N THR A 77 -13.78 25.65 -2.52
CA THR A 77 -12.38 25.47 -2.13
C THR A 77 -11.65 24.49 -3.06
N ALA A 78 -10.33 24.53 -3.02
CA ALA A 78 -9.52 23.57 -3.79
C ALA A 78 -9.70 22.13 -3.29
N SER A 79 -9.92 21.93 -1.99
CA SER A 79 -10.22 20.63 -1.40
C SER A 79 -11.55 20.06 -1.92
N GLU A 80 -12.63 20.87 -1.93
CA GLU A 80 -13.90 20.45 -2.50
C GLU A 80 -13.78 20.12 -3.99
N ALA A 81 -13.14 20.99 -4.77
CA ALA A 81 -12.98 20.79 -6.21
C ALA A 81 -12.18 19.50 -6.52
N GLY A 82 -11.17 19.18 -5.70
CA GLY A 82 -10.41 17.94 -5.81
C GLY A 82 -11.29 16.71 -5.63
N LEU A 83 -12.11 16.67 -4.58
CA LEU A 83 -13.05 15.58 -4.33
C LEU A 83 -14.09 15.47 -5.46
N GLN A 84 -14.78 16.58 -5.81
CA GLN A 84 -15.81 16.57 -6.86
C GLN A 84 -15.30 16.08 -8.22
N THR A 85 -14.02 16.27 -8.51
CA THR A 85 -13.37 15.78 -9.73
C THR A 85 -12.72 14.41 -9.56
N ASN A 86 -12.96 13.74 -8.44
CA ASN A 86 -12.48 12.39 -8.14
C ASN A 86 -10.94 12.29 -8.15
N LEU A 87 -10.27 13.14 -7.36
CA LEU A 87 -8.81 13.18 -7.27
C LEU A 87 -8.30 12.72 -5.92
N VAL A 88 -7.23 11.93 -5.95
CA VAL A 88 -6.46 11.47 -4.79
C VAL A 88 -5.26 12.38 -4.56
N GLN A 89 -4.96 12.68 -3.31
CA GLN A 89 -3.79 13.45 -2.88
C GLN A 89 -2.58 12.54 -2.70
N GLY A 90 -1.44 12.89 -3.30
CA GLY A 90 -0.17 12.18 -3.12
C GLY A 90 1.02 13.12 -3.05
N GLN A 91 2.11 12.66 -2.47
CA GLN A 91 3.35 13.44 -2.39
C GLN A 91 4.57 12.78 -3.04
N ASP A 92 4.45 11.55 -3.51
CA ASP A 92 5.55 10.78 -4.11
C ASP A 92 6.17 11.48 -5.31
N GLY A 93 5.36 12.27 -6.03
CA GLY A 93 5.84 13.08 -7.14
C GLY A 93 7.03 13.99 -6.80
N TYR A 94 7.13 14.46 -5.56
CA TYR A 94 8.28 15.28 -5.13
C TYR A 94 9.58 14.48 -5.04
N GLY A 95 9.49 13.20 -4.66
CA GLY A 95 10.64 12.30 -4.50
C GLY A 95 10.91 11.40 -5.70
N SER A 96 10.06 11.42 -6.71
CA SER A 96 10.14 10.52 -7.85
C SER A 96 11.11 11.02 -8.93
N LYS A 97 11.86 10.11 -9.52
CA LYS A 97 12.69 10.33 -10.71
C LYS A 97 12.05 9.74 -11.96
N VAL A 98 11.29 8.69 -11.78
CA VAL A 98 10.67 7.90 -12.85
C VAL A 98 9.17 7.81 -12.61
N ASN A 99 8.42 7.92 -13.69
CA ASN A 99 6.98 7.70 -13.68
C ASN A 99 6.65 6.46 -14.51
N ILE A 100 5.75 5.64 -14.01
CA ILE A 100 5.10 4.58 -14.79
C ILE A 100 3.87 5.20 -15.47
N ASN A 101 3.84 5.13 -16.80
CA ASN A 101 2.69 5.56 -17.57
C ASN A 101 1.84 4.34 -17.93
N GLN A 102 0.62 4.31 -17.46
CA GLN A 102 -0.39 3.30 -17.77
C GLN A 102 -1.54 3.94 -18.55
N ALA A 103 -2.39 3.13 -19.15
CA ALA A 103 -3.57 3.63 -19.85
C ALA A 103 -4.49 4.36 -18.85
N GLY A 104 -4.55 5.68 -18.95
CA GLY A 104 -5.43 6.52 -18.15
C GLY A 104 -4.79 7.19 -16.93
N TYR A 105 -3.55 6.81 -16.52
CA TYR A 105 -2.89 7.45 -15.38
C TYR A 105 -1.37 7.41 -15.43
N THR A 106 -0.74 8.24 -14.63
CA THR A 106 0.71 8.27 -14.39
C THR A 106 0.98 8.05 -12.91
N LEU A 107 1.78 7.02 -12.58
CA LEU A 107 2.20 6.71 -11.22
C LEU A 107 3.64 7.18 -11.01
N ALA A 108 3.84 8.08 -10.05
CA ALA A 108 5.16 8.51 -9.63
C ALA A 108 5.81 7.42 -8.76
N LEU A 109 6.99 6.94 -9.16
CA LEU A 109 7.75 5.96 -8.39
C LEU A 109 8.62 6.66 -7.35
N PRO A 110 8.36 6.49 -6.04
CA PRO A 110 9.20 7.10 -5.03
C PRO A 110 10.58 6.43 -4.99
N ASP A 111 11.62 7.24 -5.01
CA ASP A 111 13.01 6.81 -4.81
C ASP A 111 13.75 7.68 -3.77
N LEU A 112 13.31 8.93 -3.56
CA LEU A 112 13.65 9.69 -2.37
C LEU A 112 12.51 9.66 -1.36
N ALA A 113 12.87 9.55 -0.10
CA ALA A 113 11.89 9.57 0.98
C ALA A 113 11.36 10.99 1.20
N VAL A 114 10.04 11.16 1.10
CA VAL A 114 9.35 12.43 1.29
C VAL A 114 8.58 12.38 2.60
N GLY A 115 8.76 13.38 3.45
CA GLY A 115 7.96 13.58 4.65
C GLY A 115 7.42 15.00 4.71
N ARG A 116 6.22 15.16 5.25
CA ARG A 116 5.53 16.43 5.35
C ARG A 116 5.37 16.86 6.80
N LEU A 117 5.67 18.11 7.10
CA LEU A 117 5.43 18.71 8.42
C LEU A 117 4.24 19.66 8.32
N VAL A 118 3.20 19.40 9.09
CA VAL A 118 1.97 20.18 9.22
C VAL A 118 1.73 20.50 10.69
N ASP A 119 1.06 21.57 11.04
CA ASP A 119 0.39 22.58 10.22
C ASP A 119 1.10 23.95 10.36
N ASN A 120 1.31 24.40 11.57
CA ASN A 120 1.91 25.68 11.94
C ASN A 120 3.30 25.49 12.54
N ALA A 121 3.99 26.60 12.81
CA ALA A 121 5.37 26.56 13.33
C ALA A 121 5.51 25.85 14.67
N SER A 122 4.47 25.88 15.53
CA SER A 122 4.48 25.17 16.83
C SER A 122 4.42 23.67 16.62
N ASP A 123 3.52 23.19 15.77
CA ASP A 123 3.32 21.77 15.48
C ASP A 123 4.56 21.19 14.77
N ILE A 124 5.13 21.93 13.82
CA ILE A 124 6.42 21.60 13.17
C ILE A 124 7.54 21.50 14.22
N SER A 125 7.61 22.47 15.15
CA SER A 125 8.62 22.45 16.22
C SER A 125 8.45 21.25 17.16
N ALA A 126 7.24 20.80 17.44
CA ALA A 126 7.00 19.60 18.27
C ALA A 126 7.61 18.35 17.62
N THR A 127 7.36 18.14 16.32
CA THR A 127 7.95 17.01 15.56
C THR A 127 9.48 17.10 15.48
N VAL A 128 10.04 18.30 15.25
CA VAL A 128 11.49 18.50 15.23
C VAL A 128 12.10 18.22 16.61
N ASN A 129 11.43 18.63 17.68
CA ASN A 129 11.88 18.35 19.04
C ASN A 129 11.88 16.84 19.36
N ALA A 130 10.87 16.08 18.91
CA ALA A 130 10.86 14.63 19.03
C ALA A 130 12.09 13.99 18.34
N TYR A 131 12.45 14.47 17.16
CA TYR A 131 13.65 14.03 16.47
C TYR A 131 14.94 14.36 17.24
N ILE A 132 15.04 15.56 17.79
CA ILE A 132 16.22 15.99 18.56
C ILE A 132 16.34 15.17 19.85
N GLN A 133 15.24 14.97 20.58
CA GLN A 133 15.20 14.22 21.84
C GLN A 133 15.67 12.77 21.67
N THR A 134 15.36 12.14 20.54
CA THR A 134 15.75 10.76 20.23
C THR A 134 17.10 10.66 19.51
N ASN A 135 17.77 11.78 19.22
CA ASN A 135 18.89 11.82 18.29
C ASN A 135 18.52 11.16 16.93
N GLY A 136 17.26 11.28 16.52
CA GLY A 136 16.72 10.75 15.29
C GLY A 136 16.56 9.24 15.24
N VAL A 137 16.56 8.54 16.39
CA VAL A 137 16.41 7.07 16.45
C VAL A 137 15.46 6.68 17.57
N ILE A 138 14.41 5.93 17.22
CA ILE A 138 13.53 5.24 18.17
C ILE A 138 14.02 3.80 18.32
N VAL A 139 14.09 3.31 19.55
CA VAL A 139 14.32 1.88 19.85
C VAL A 139 13.04 1.36 20.51
N PRO A 140 12.10 0.82 19.72
CA PRO A 140 10.80 0.46 20.26
C PRO A 140 10.85 -0.80 21.10
N ASP A 141 10.25 -0.76 22.29
CA ASP A 141 10.03 -1.92 23.15
C ASP A 141 8.54 -2.22 23.39
N SER A 142 7.66 -1.36 22.87
CA SER A 142 6.21 -1.46 23.04
C SER A 142 5.45 -1.11 21.76
N SER A 143 4.36 -1.84 21.53
CA SER A 143 3.47 -1.54 20.41
C SER A 143 2.00 -1.79 20.75
N LEU A 144 1.11 -0.99 20.11
CA LEU A 144 -0.34 -1.18 20.09
C LEU A 144 -0.77 -1.53 18.68
N VAL A 145 -1.58 -2.58 18.53
CA VAL A 145 -2.17 -2.96 17.22
C VAL A 145 -3.68 -3.08 17.35
N THR A 146 -4.41 -2.38 16.48
CA THR A 146 -5.86 -2.51 16.38
C THR A 146 -6.28 -3.09 15.05
N GLY A 147 -7.44 -3.74 15.01
CA GLY A 147 -8.04 -4.25 13.78
C GLY A 147 -9.42 -4.82 14.01
N TYR A 148 -10.25 -4.81 13.00
CA TYR A 148 -11.57 -5.41 13.00
C TYR A 148 -12.10 -5.47 11.56
N ASP A 149 -13.25 -6.12 11.37
CA ASP A 149 -13.89 -6.27 10.07
C ASP A 149 -12.92 -6.89 9.04
N PHE A 150 -12.88 -6.35 7.84
CA PHE A 150 -12.03 -6.86 6.76
C PHE A 150 -10.51 -6.64 6.99
N VAL A 151 -10.10 -5.76 7.89
CA VAL A 151 -8.67 -5.50 8.19
C VAL A 151 -8.12 -6.31 9.39
N GLY A 152 -8.89 -7.25 9.92
CA GLY A 152 -8.50 -8.03 11.11
C GLY A 152 -7.33 -8.98 10.86
N ASP A 153 -7.27 -9.62 9.70
CA ASP A 153 -6.18 -10.53 9.32
C ASP A 153 -4.87 -9.78 9.05
N ALA A 154 -4.95 -8.62 8.39
CA ALA A 154 -3.82 -7.73 8.22
C ALA A 154 -3.26 -7.24 9.57
N ALA A 155 -4.15 -6.89 10.52
CA ALA A 155 -3.75 -6.49 11.85
C ALA A 155 -2.99 -7.61 12.59
N GLU A 156 -3.44 -8.86 12.49
CA GLU A 156 -2.73 -10.02 13.06
C GLU A 156 -1.37 -10.26 12.37
N ALA A 157 -1.30 -10.11 11.05
CA ALA A 157 -0.04 -10.22 10.33
C ALA A 157 0.95 -9.12 10.75
N ILE A 158 0.50 -7.86 10.83
CA ILE A 158 1.31 -6.73 11.28
C ILE A 158 1.72 -6.89 12.75
N LYS A 159 0.81 -7.39 13.62
CA LYS A 159 1.14 -7.73 15.01
C LYS A 159 2.32 -8.70 15.08
N THR A 160 2.31 -9.74 14.26
CA THR A 160 3.40 -10.72 14.19
C THR A 160 4.74 -10.05 13.86
N GLU A 161 4.73 -9.07 12.93
CA GLU A 161 5.92 -8.29 12.60
C GLU A 161 6.37 -7.40 13.78
N MET A 162 5.43 -6.79 14.50
CA MET A 162 5.75 -5.96 15.67
C MET A 162 6.30 -6.80 16.82
N ASP A 163 5.65 -7.92 17.17
CA ASP A 163 6.13 -8.83 18.20
C ASP A 163 7.57 -9.28 17.95
N ALA A 164 7.86 -9.69 16.72
CA ALA A 164 9.19 -10.13 16.33
C ALA A 164 10.20 -8.96 16.32
N GLY A 165 9.79 -7.77 15.91
CA GLY A 165 10.66 -6.60 15.78
C GLY A 165 10.99 -5.93 17.10
N THR A 166 10.03 -5.77 18.00
CA THR A 166 10.22 -5.17 19.32
C THR A 166 10.76 -6.16 20.34
N ASN A 167 10.72 -7.47 20.06
CA ASN A 167 11.00 -8.55 21.00
C ASN A 167 10.08 -8.50 22.23
N SER A 168 8.86 -8.01 22.03
CA SER A 168 7.83 -7.81 23.05
C SER A 168 6.48 -8.17 22.44
N THR A 169 5.52 -8.60 23.25
CA THR A 169 4.16 -8.86 22.77
C THR A 169 3.40 -7.54 22.64
N ALA A 170 2.87 -7.27 21.46
CA ALA A 170 2.05 -6.11 21.21
C ALA A 170 0.78 -6.12 22.07
N ASP A 171 0.39 -4.98 22.61
CA ASP A 171 -0.95 -4.79 23.15
C ASP A 171 -1.95 -4.70 21.99
N THR A 172 -3.11 -5.30 22.14
CA THR A 172 -4.04 -5.47 21.00
C THR A 172 -5.48 -5.09 21.30
N LEU A 173 -6.15 -4.61 20.27
CA LEU A 173 -7.60 -4.52 20.13
C LEU A 173 -7.93 -5.06 18.72
N ILE A 174 -7.88 -6.38 18.57
CA ILE A 174 -8.13 -7.05 17.29
C ILE A 174 -9.37 -7.94 17.46
N GLN A 175 -10.38 -7.68 16.64
CA GLN A 175 -11.52 -8.56 16.49
C GLN A 175 -11.26 -9.51 15.34
N ALA A 176 -11.56 -10.80 15.53
CA ALA A 176 -11.37 -11.79 14.48
C ALA A 176 -12.27 -11.45 13.26
N PRO A 177 -11.76 -11.61 12.02
CA PRO A 177 -12.52 -11.35 10.82
C PRO A 177 -13.84 -12.13 10.75
N GLY A 178 -14.88 -11.52 10.19
CA GLY A 178 -16.19 -12.13 9.99
C GLY A 178 -17.09 -12.22 11.24
N LEU A 179 -16.64 -11.71 12.38
CA LEU A 179 -17.50 -11.58 13.57
C LEU A 179 -18.32 -10.29 13.51
N PRO A 180 -19.61 -10.34 13.92
CA PRO A 180 -20.46 -9.15 13.88
C PRO A 180 -20.02 -8.10 14.93
N PRO A 181 -20.36 -6.82 14.75
CA PRO A 181 -20.08 -5.75 15.73
C PRO A 181 -20.71 -5.97 17.12
N THR A 182 -21.70 -6.86 17.20
CA THR A 182 -22.36 -7.27 18.46
C THR A 182 -21.64 -8.40 19.19
N ASP A 183 -20.57 -8.94 18.63
CA ASP A 183 -19.77 -9.97 19.28
C ASP A 183 -19.08 -9.41 20.54
N ALA A 184 -18.89 -10.25 21.54
CA ALA A 184 -18.24 -9.86 22.79
C ALA A 184 -16.77 -9.45 22.64
N SER A 185 -16.12 -9.81 21.54
CA SER A 185 -14.75 -9.40 21.18
C SER A 185 -14.67 -8.06 20.45
N ALA A 186 -15.81 -7.49 20.04
CA ALA A 186 -15.85 -6.17 19.42
C ALA A 186 -15.44 -5.09 20.43
N TRP A 187 -14.32 -4.45 20.16
CA TRP A 187 -13.80 -3.42 21.06
C TRP A 187 -14.47 -2.07 20.84
N THR A 188 -14.53 -1.27 21.90
CA THR A 188 -15.16 0.05 21.92
C THR A 188 -14.12 1.16 21.83
N ALA A 189 -14.53 2.37 21.44
CA ALA A 189 -13.67 3.53 21.46
C ALA A 189 -13.13 3.86 22.88
N ASN A 190 -13.87 3.49 23.93
CA ASN A 190 -13.38 3.68 25.30
C ASN A 190 -12.20 2.75 25.64
N GLN A 191 -12.19 1.53 25.13
CA GLN A 191 -11.04 0.63 25.26
C GLN A 191 -9.83 1.17 24.49
N LEU A 192 -10.05 1.71 23.29
CA LEU A 192 -8.99 2.36 22.52
C LEU A 192 -8.44 3.60 23.24
N ARG A 193 -9.32 4.46 23.77
CA ARG A 193 -8.89 5.62 24.61
C ARG A 193 -8.01 5.20 25.75
N THR A 194 -8.46 4.18 26.49
CA THR A 194 -7.73 3.69 27.66
C THR A 194 -6.33 3.21 27.28
N LYS A 195 -6.19 2.49 26.17
CA LYS A 195 -4.88 2.01 25.71
C LYS A 195 -4.04 3.13 25.10
N LEU A 196 -4.55 3.81 24.09
CA LEU A 196 -3.79 4.79 23.31
C LEU A 196 -3.43 6.06 24.14
N LEU A 197 -4.34 6.55 24.98
CA LEU A 197 -4.14 7.81 25.71
C LEU A 197 -3.52 7.62 27.09
N ALA A 198 -3.54 6.43 27.66
CA ALA A 198 -2.91 6.12 28.94
C ALA A 198 -1.66 5.23 28.82
N GLY A 199 -1.49 4.56 27.67
CA GLY A 199 -0.31 3.76 27.36
C GLY A 199 0.80 4.60 26.76
N ASN A 200 2.04 4.22 27.04
CA ASN A 200 3.21 4.80 26.38
C ASN A 200 3.70 3.78 25.36
N PHE A 201 3.22 3.88 24.14
CA PHE A 201 3.64 3.02 23.04
C PHE A 201 4.68 3.74 22.17
N ASP A 202 5.72 3.03 21.75
CA ASP A 202 6.68 3.55 20.79
C ASP A 202 6.14 3.46 19.35
N ILE A 203 5.32 2.42 19.08
CA ILE A 203 4.65 2.23 17.79
C ILE A 203 3.16 1.95 18.02
N ALA A 204 2.29 2.66 17.31
CA ALA A 204 0.86 2.39 17.28
C ALA A 204 0.40 2.11 15.86
N ILE A 205 -0.20 0.93 15.65
CA ILE A 205 -0.82 0.52 14.40
C ILE A 205 -2.32 0.59 14.60
N LEU A 206 -2.96 1.56 13.95
CA LEU A 206 -4.39 1.82 14.06
C LEU A 206 -5.07 1.39 12.76
N SER A 207 -5.73 0.23 12.77
CA SER A 207 -6.43 -0.30 11.60
C SER A 207 -7.93 -0.34 11.84
N GLY A 208 -8.72 0.13 10.86
CA GLY A 208 -10.18 0.18 10.95
C GLY A 208 -10.81 1.24 10.05
N HIS A 209 -12.06 1.57 10.32
CA HIS A 209 -12.80 2.59 9.58
C HIS A 209 -12.44 4.00 10.05
N PHE A 210 -11.82 4.77 9.19
CA PHE A 210 -11.39 6.13 9.44
C PHE A 210 -12.14 7.14 8.57
N SER A 211 -12.13 8.37 9.02
CA SER A 211 -12.31 9.58 8.23
C SER A 211 -11.18 10.56 8.59
N ALA A 212 -11.14 11.74 8.01
CA ALA A 212 -10.12 12.75 8.31
C ALA A 212 -10.03 13.13 9.80
N GLY A 213 -11.09 12.95 10.57
CA GLY A 213 -11.13 13.33 11.99
C GLY A 213 -11.67 12.29 12.95
N ASN A 214 -12.15 11.13 12.49
CA ASN A 214 -12.76 10.12 13.36
C ASN A 214 -12.30 8.70 13.01
N LEU A 215 -12.24 7.83 14.01
CA LEU A 215 -12.06 6.39 13.90
C LEU A 215 -13.27 5.71 14.55
N LEU A 216 -14.00 4.93 13.79
CA LEU A 216 -15.10 4.09 14.27
C LEU A 216 -14.50 2.85 14.94
N ALA A 217 -15.00 2.48 16.13
CA ALA A 217 -14.58 1.28 16.83
C ALA A 217 -15.24 0.01 16.28
N ALA A 218 -14.74 -1.16 16.70
CA ALA A 218 -15.25 -2.46 16.24
C ALA A 218 -16.73 -2.71 16.61
N ASP A 219 -17.26 -2.02 17.59
CA ASP A 219 -18.68 -2.07 17.97
C ASP A 219 -19.61 -1.30 16.99
N TYR A 220 -19.07 -0.64 15.96
CA TYR A 220 -19.77 0.18 14.96
C TYR A 220 -20.69 1.26 15.53
N THR A 221 -20.51 1.59 16.79
CA THR A 221 -21.35 2.59 17.51
C THR A 221 -20.54 3.67 18.18
N THR A 222 -19.36 3.36 18.68
CA THR A 222 -18.50 4.32 19.36
C THR A 222 -17.32 4.75 18.49
N GLN A 223 -16.86 5.98 18.65
CA GLN A 223 -15.75 6.53 17.86
C GLN A 223 -14.78 7.32 18.73
N LEU A 224 -13.53 7.35 18.29
CA LEU A 224 -12.49 8.22 18.79
C LEU A 224 -12.24 9.33 17.77
N SER A 225 -12.19 10.59 18.21
CA SER A 225 -11.92 11.72 17.31
C SER A 225 -10.49 12.27 17.49
N ALA A 226 -9.95 12.81 16.39
CA ALA A 226 -8.69 13.53 16.42
C ALA A 226 -8.73 14.74 17.36
N LEU A 227 -9.87 15.47 17.40
CA LEU A 227 -10.09 16.58 18.33
C LEU A 227 -9.97 16.14 19.78
N GLU A 228 -10.56 15.02 20.15
CA GLU A 228 -10.49 14.47 21.50
C GLU A 228 -9.04 14.18 21.92
N ILE A 229 -8.24 13.59 21.03
CA ILE A 229 -6.80 13.39 21.28
C ILE A 229 -6.09 14.73 21.41
N ALA A 230 -6.36 15.69 20.53
CA ALA A 230 -5.74 17.01 20.56
C ALA A 230 -5.99 17.74 21.89
N GLN A 231 -7.19 17.59 22.45
CA GLN A 231 -7.59 18.19 23.73
C GLN A 231 -7.18 17.39 24.95
N SER A 232 -6.79 16.13 24.79
CA SER A 232 -6.35 15.28 25.91
C SER A 232 -5.02 15.74 26.48
N SER A 233 -4.72 15.32 27.72
CA SER A 233 -3.40 15.48 28.34
C SER A 233 -2.44 14.34 28.00
N ALA A 234 -2.82 13.44 27.09
CA ALA A 234 -1.99 12.29 26.72
C ALA A 234 -0.65 12.74 26.15
N ASP A 235 0.39 12.07 26.59
CA ASP A 235 1.73 12.20 26.03
C ASP A 235 1.89 11.19 24.89
N LEU A 236 1.89 11.68 23.66
CA LEU A 236 2.13 10.91 22.45
C LEU A 236 3.45 11.32 21.78
N ASN A 237 4.32 11.97 22.58
CA ASN A 237 5.63 12.39 22.09
C ASN A 237 6.47 11.16 21.69
N ILE A 238 7.11 11.26 20.53
CA ILE A 238 8.01 10.22 19.95
C ILE A 238 7.26 8.97 19.42
N VAL A 239 5.95 8.81 19.60
CA VAL A 239 5.24 7.68 19.04
C VAL A 239 5.30 7.69 17.49
N LEU A 240 5.56 6.53 16.88
CA LEU A 240 5.37 6.32 15.43
C LEU A 240 4.00 5.70 15.20
N VAL A 241 3.15 6.38 14.45
CA VAL A 241 1.77 5.92 14.19
C VAL A 241 1.60 5.52 12.73
N LEU A 242 1.07 4.32 12.50
CA LEU A 242 0.61 3.84 11.20
C LEU A 242 -0.91 3.67 11.27
N ALA A 243 -1.64 4.37 10.41
CA ALA A 243 -3.11 4.31 10.38
C ALA A 243 -3.60 3.72 9.06
N LEU A 244 -4.01 2.46 9.10
CA LEU A 244 -4.64 1.74 7.99
C LEU A 244 -6.15 1.98 8.03
N GLY A 245 -6.61 2.90 7.23
CA GLY A 245 -8.03 3.23 7.09
C GLY A 245 -8.27 4.40 6.14
N CYS A 246 -9.51 4.54 5.71
CA CYS A 246 -9.93 5.52 4.71
C CYS A 246 -9.70 6.96 5.20
N HIS A 247 -9.06 7.81 4.39
CA HIS A 247 -8.87 9.24 4.68
C HIS A 247 -8.17 9.57 6.02
N GLY A 248 -7.56 8.59 6.68
CA GLY A 248 -6.79 8.84 7.91
C GLY A 248 -5.65 9.86 7.70
N GLY A 249 -5.12 9.94 6.48
CA GLY A 249 -4.11 10.91 6.07
C GLY A 249 -4.66 12.12 5.30
N TYR A 250 -5.99 12.27 5.16
CA TYR A 250 -6.56 13.41 4.45
C TYR A 250 -6.42 14.69 5.29
N SER A 251 -5.47 15.54 4.92
CA SER A 251 -5.18 16.78 5.64
C SER A 251 -5.82 17.97 4.96
N ILE A 252 -6.76 18.61 5.66
CA ILE A 252 -7.54 19.74 5.16
C ILE A 252 -6.83 21.05 5.50
N PRO A 253 -6.48 21.92 4.52
CA PRO A 253 -5.98 23.25 4.79
C PRO A 253 -6.97 24.04 5.65
N ASN A 254 -6.48 24.84 6.58
CA ASN A 254 -7.34 25.64 7.45
C ASN A 254 -8.22 26.63 6.67
N SER A 255 -7.75 27.09 5.51
CA SER A 255 -8.50 27.95 4.58
C SER A 255 -9.70 27.25 3.96
N ASP A 256 -9.68 25.93 3.87
CA ASP A 256 -10.67 25.12 3.17
C ASP A 256 -11.69 24.48 4.12
N LEU A 257 -11.54 24.67 5.45
CA LEU A 257 -12.45 24.11 6.44
C LEU A 257 -13.82 24.80 6.45
N LEU A 258 -14.88 24.01 6.66
CA LEU A 258 -16.25 24.50 6.81
C LEU A 258 -16.41 25.18 8.17
N GLY A 259 -16.69 26.50 8.15
CA GLY A 259 -17.04 27.28 9.34
C GLY A 259 -15.88 28.04 9.99
N SER A 260 -16.23 29.06 10.77
CA SER A 260 -15.30 29.97 11.46
C SER A 260 -14.96 29.54 12.88
N ILE A 261 -15.36 28.34 13.29
CA ILE A 261 -15.02 27.76 14.60
C ILE A 261 -13.61 27.19 14.47
N SER A 262 -12.83 27.29 15.56
CA SER A 262 -11.48 26.70 15.62
C SER A 262 -11.47 25.33 14.95
N PRO A 263 -10.75 25.18 13.83
CA PRO A 263 -10.91 24.00 13.00
C PRO A 263 -10.58 22.75 13.80
N ASP A 264 -11.47 21.76 13.75
CA ASP A 264 -11.17 20.46 14.29
C ASP A 264 -9.94 19.92 13.58
N PRO A 265 -8.89 19.54 14.31
CA PRO A 265 -7.68 19.03 13.69
C PRO A 265 -7.96 17.68 13.06
N ASP A 266 -7.40 17.47 11.86
CA ASP A 266 -7.26 16.13 11.29
C ASP A 266 -6.22 15.30 12.07
N TRP A 267 -6.13 14.01 11.76
CA TRP A 267 -5.21 13.09 12.43
C TRP A 267 -3.75 13.50 12.30
N ALA A 268 -3.31 13.91 11.12
CA ALA A 268 -1.93 14.30 10.87
C ALA A 268 -1.53 15.49 11.72
N LYS A 269 -2.36 16.54 11.75
CA LYS A 269 -2.14 17.73 12.61
C LYS A 269 -2.15 17.35 14.10
N THR A 270 -3.07 16.47 14.51
CA THR A 270 -3.20 16.02 15.90
C THR A 270 -1.95 15.31 16.36
N PHE A 271 -1.49 14.29 15.66
CA PHE A 271 -0.33 13.52 16.09
C PHE A 271 0.96 14.35 16.04
N LEU A 272 1.17 15.17 14.99
CA LEU A 272 2.36 16.02 14.95
C LEU A 272 2.35 17.09 16.05
N ARG A 273 1.21 17.68 16.36
CA ARG A 273 1.05 18.62 17.48
C ARG A 273 1.40 17.99 18.82
N LYS A 274 1.09 16.70 19.00
CA LYS A 274 1.44 15.91 20.18
C LYS A 274 2.91 15.45 20.20
N GLY A 275 3.71 15.82 19.19
CA GLY A 275 5.12 15.47 19.11
C GLY A 275 5.39 14.05 18.63
N ALA A 276 4.44 13.42 17.93
CA ALA A 276 4.67 12.12 17.32
C ALA A 276 5.91 12.16 16.40
N ALA A 277 6.68 11.09 16.41
CA ALA A 277 7.87 10.93 15.56
C ALA A 277 7.52 10.83 14.07
N GLY A 278 6.30 10.38 13.78
CA GLY A 278 5.72 10.31 12.45
C GLY A 278 4.31 9.74 12.48
N TYR A 279 3.55 10.08 11.46
CA TYR A 279 2.21 9.57 11.18
C TYR A 279 2.13 9.16 9.73
N ILE A 280 1.75 7.90 9.45
CA ILE A 280 1.66 7.35 8.10
C ILE A 280 0.24 6.88 7.88
N ALA A 281 -0.43 7.41 6.85
CA ALA A 281 -1.82 7.08 6.58
C ALA A 281 -2.20 7.31 5.12
N ALA A 282 -3.34 6.74 4.71
CA ALA A 282 -3.93 6.92 3.40
C ALA A 282 -4.70 8.25 3.33
N THR A 283 -4.51 9.01 2.24
CA THR A 283 -5.20 10.28 2.00
C THR A 283 -6.56 10.12 1.32
N GLY A 284 -6.89 8.93 0.86
CA GLY A 284 -8.13 8.58 0.19
C GLY A 284 -8.80 7.35 0.81
N TYR A 285 -9.78 6.78 0.10
CA TYR A 285 -10.36 5.49 0.47
C TYR A 285 -9.31 4.40 0.38
N ALA A 286 -8.95 3.82 1.52
CA ALA A 286 -8.08 2.65 1.60
C ALA A 286 -8.85 1.36 1.31
N TYR A 287 -8.16 0.38 0.74
CA TYR A 287 -8.72 -0.91 0.38
C TYR A 287 -8.02 -2.04 1.12
N GLY A 288 -8.80 -3.07 1.42
CA GLY A 288 -8.35 -4.41 1.76
C GLY A 288 -8.99 -5.44 0.83
N ASP A 289 -8.81 -6.71 1.14
CA ASP A 289 -9.56 -7.80 0.53
C ASP A 289 -10.22 -8.62 1.64
N THR A 290 -11.49 -8.92 1.51
CA THR A 290 -12.24 -9.67 2.55
C THR A 290 -11.62 -11.04 2.83
N GLU A 291 -10.87 -11.58 1.89
CA GLU A 291 -10.37 -12.95 1.94
C GLU A 291 -8.85 -13.05 2.13
N LEU A 292 -8.10 -11.99 1.85
CA LEU A 292 -6.64 -11.97 1.88
C LEU A 292 -6.11 -10.62 2.33
N THR A 293 -4.89 -10.60 2.86
CA THR A 293 -4.16 -9.37 3.15
C THR A 293 -3.60 -8.77 1.85
N GLU A 294 -4.39 -7.89 1.21
CA GLU A 294 -4.01 -7.27 -0.08
C GLU A 294 -4.26 -5.75 -0.09
N TYR A 295 -3.84 -5.09 -1.15
CA TYR A 295 -3.94 -3.64 -1.37
C TYR A 295 -3.31 -2.82 -0.23
N GLY A 296 -4.07 -1.97 0.43
CA GLY A 296 -3.61 -1.16 1.55
C GLY A 296 -3.09 -1.99 2.71
N GLU A 297 -3.74 -3.10 3.02
CA GLU A 297 -3.32 -4.05 4.05
C GLU A 297 -1.92 -4.60 3.77
N ARG A 298 -1.69 -5.07 2.55
CA ARG A 298 -0.39 -5.57 2.10
C ARG A 298 0.67 -4.47 2.13
N LEU A 299 0.33 -3.25 1.69
CA LEU A 299 1.27 -2.15 1.71
C LEU A 299 1.71 -1.77 3.14
N PHE A 300 0.77 -1.76 4.10
CA PHE A 300 1.09 -1.50 5.50
C PHE A 300 1.86 -2.67 6.15
N LEU A 301 1.55 -3.91 5.79
CA LEU A 301 2.34 -5.08 6.21
C LEU A 301 3.77 -4.99 5.69
N LEU A 302 3.96 -4.69 4.41
CA LEU A 302 5.29 -4.45 3.83
C LEU A 302 6.02 -3.31 4.54
N MET A 303 5.33 -2.23 4.92
CA MET A 303 5.93 -1.15 5.69
C MET A 303 6.43 -1.65 7.07
N ALA A 304 5.63 -2.44 7.78
CA ALA A 304 6.02 -3.05 9.04
C ALA A 304 7.26 -3.96 8.89
N GLN A 305 7.31 -4.75 7.83
CA GLN A 305 8.45 -5.59 7.49
C GLN A 305 9.70 -4.75 7.16
N GLN A 306 9.55 -3.68 6.38
CA GLN A 306 10.68 -2.81 6.03
C GLN A 306 11.33 -2.16 7.25
N LEU A 307 10.59 -1.85 8.31
CA LEU A 307 11.15 -1.34 9.57
C LEU A 307 12.10 -2.34 10.25
N ARG A 308 12.02 -3.63 9.91
CA ARG A 308 12.84 -4.72 10.46
C ARG A 308 14.03 -5.09 9.58
N THR A 309 14.18 -4.51 8.38
CA THR A 309 15.20 -4.91 7.41
C THR A 309 16.62 -4.52 7.85
N GLY A 310 17.61 -5.30 7.37
CA GLY A 310 19.03 -5.03 7.59
C GLY A 310 19.48 -5.20 9.05
N SER A 311 20.70 -4.75 9.35
CA SER A 311 21.34 -4.93 10.67
C SER A 311 21.38 -3.68 11.54
N GLY A 312 20.83 -2.56 11.07
CA GLY A 312 20.88 -1.27 11.78
C GLY A 312 19.56 -0.52 11.72
N PRO A 313 19.53 0.72 12.25
CA PRO A 313 18.34 1.55 12.23
C PRO A 313 17.84 1.85 10.80
N VAL A 314 16.55 1.66 10.56
CA VAL A 314 15.89 1.92 9.27
C VAL A 314 15.19 3.27 9.33
N SER A 315 15.40 4.14 8.34
CA SER A 315 14.67 5.41 8.27
C SER A 315 13.20 5.16 7.92
N VAL A 316 12.29 5.82 8.61
CA VAL A 316 10.84 5.69 8.39
C VAL A 316 10.47 6.02 6.95
N GLY A 317 11.02 7.09 6.40
CA GLY A 317 10.78 7.47 5.02
C GLY A 317 11.33 6.46 4.01
N GLN A 318 12.51 5.86 4.28
CA GLN A 318 13.03 4.79 3.42
C GLN A 318 12.19 3.51 3.52
N ALA A 319 11.65 3.19 4.69
CA ALA A 319 10.73 2.07 4.84
C ALA A 319 9.47 2.25 4.00
N VAL A 320 8.87 3.46 3.98
CA VAL A 320 7.73 3.79 3.09
C VAL A 320 8.11 3.61 1.62
N VAL A 321 9.26 4.18 1.20
CA VAL A 321 9.73 4.04 -0.20
C VAL A 321 9.92 2.58 -0.57
N LYS A 322 10.60 1.81 0.28
CA LYS A 322 10.87 0.38 0.02
C LYS A 322 9.62 -0.47 0.03
N ALA A 323 8.65 -0.19 0.91
CA ALA A 323 7.36 -0.88 0.91
C ALA A 323 6.62 -0.66 -0.42
N LYS A 324 6.53 0.59 -0.90
CA LYS A 324 5.92 0.93 -2.19
C LYS A 324 6.66 0.28 -3.36
N GLN A 325 7.99 0.31 -3.34
CA GLN A 325 8.82 -0.34 -4.37
C GLN A 325 8.62 -1.86 -4.38
N GLN A 326 8.59 -2.49 -3.21
CA GLN A 326 8.35 -3.93 -3.08
C GLN A 326 6.93 -4.29 -3.54
N TYR A 327 5.92 -3.52 -3.11
CA TYR A 327 4.54 -3.69 -3.58
C TYR A 327 4.47 -3.72 -5.11
N LEU A 328 5.09 -2.72 -5.77
CA LEU A 328 5.15 -2.63 -7.23
C LEU A 328 5.93 -3.77 -7.88
N ALA A 329 7.05 -4.17 -7.27
CA ALA A 329 7.89 -5.25 -7.80
C ALA A 329 7.22 -6.62 -7.73
N GLU A 330 6.33 -6.82 -6.77
CA GLU A 330 5.61 -8.06 -6.55
C GLU A 330 4.20 -8.08 -7.17
N THR A 331 3.69 -6.92 -7.59
CA THR A 331 2.38 -6.82 -8.26
C THR A 331 2.53 -7.11 -9.74
N ALA A 332 1.94 -8.21 -10.18
CA ALA A 332 2.08 -8.67 -11.56
C ALA A 332 1.39 -7.73 -12.55
N GLN A 333 0.17 -7.30 -12.24
CA GLN A 333 -0.62 -6.39 -13.05
C GLN A 333 -1.17 -5.28 -12.15
N LEU A 334 -0.75 -4.05 -12.41
CA LEU A 334 -1.25 -2.89 -11.68
C LEU A 334 -2.67 -2.55 -12.14
N THR A 335 -3.59 -2.51 -11.18
CA THR A 335 -4.96 -2.04 -11.34
C THR A 335 -5.12 -0.61 -10.87
N GLY A 336 -6.31 -0.02 -11.05
CA GLY A 336 -6.61 1.30 -10.49
C GLY A 336 -6.59 1.32 -8.96
N ILE A 337 -6.96 0.20 -8.31
CA ILE A 337 -6.90 0.07 -6.85
C ILE A 337 -5.43 0.08 -6.38
N ASP A 338 -4.54 -0.64 -7.05
CA ASP A 338 -3.11 -0.64 -6.72
C ASP A 338 -2.49 0.75 -6.88
N GLN A 339 -2.84 1.45 -7.96
CA GLN A 339 -2.37 2.82 -8.20
C GLN A 339 -2.79 3.74 -7.07
N LYS A 340 -4.06 3.72 -6.67
CA LYS A 340 -4.59 4.53 -5.58
C LYS A 340 -3.91 4.19 -4.25
N THR A 341 -3.82 2.90 -3.92
CA THR A 341 -3.14 2.39 -2.72
C THR A 341 -1.72 2.95 -2.56
N ILE A 342 -0.95 2.99 -3.65
CA ILE A 342 0.42 3.50 -3.62
C ILE A 342 0.44 5.02 -3.46
N VAL A 343 -0.41 5.74 -4.22
CA VAL A 343 -0.43 7.21 -4.24
C VAL A 343 -0.83 7.79 -2.88
N GLU A 344 -1.84 7.21 -2.24
CA GLU A 344 -2.46 7.77 -1.03
C GLU A 344 -1.63 7.59 0.24
N MET A 345 -0.76 6.56 0.34
CA MET A 345 0.06 6.37 1.53
C MET A 345 1.06 7.54 1.69
N THR A 346 0.86 8.34 2.71
CA THR A 346 1.59 9.58 2.97
C THR A 346 2.26 9.55 4.34
N LEU A 347 3.53 9.97 4.39
CA LEU A 347 4.28 10.18 5.64
C LEU A 347 4.18 11.65 6.07
N TYR A 348 3.61 11.87 7.23
CA TYR A 348 3.69 13.12 7.99
C TYR A 348 4.74 12.96 9.08
N GLY A 349 5.76 13.81 9.04
CA GLY A 349 6.92 13.74 9.93
C GLY A 349 8.24 13.90 9.19
N LEU A 350 9.34 13.72 9.91
CA LEU A 350 10.69 13.80 9.35
C LEU A 350 11.08 12.44 8.73
N PRO A 351 11.31 12.37 7.40
CA PRO A 351 11.56 11.09 6.74
C PRO A 351 12.89 10.44 7.15
N MET A 352 13.83 11.19 7.71
CA MET A 352 15.09 10.70 8.24
C MET A 352 14.98 10.14 9.67
N MET A 353 13.84 10.26 10.36
CA MET A 353 13.60 9.57 11.64
C MET A 353 13.80 8.07 11.44
N LYS A 354 14.50 7.41 12.35
CA LYS A 354 14.86 6.00 12.25
C LYS A 354 14.20 5.17 13.34
N VAL A 355 13.90 3.93 13.01
CA VAL A 355 13.48 2.89 13.94
C VAL A 355 14.59 1.83 14.01
N ASN A 356 15.05 1.54 15.21
CA ASN A 356 16.04 0.51 15.47
C ASN A 356 15.36 -0.65 16.21
N MET A 357 14.70 -1.53 15.46
CA MET A 357 14.04 -2.71 16.04
C MET A 357 15.05 -3.55 16.84
N PRO A 358 14.82 -3.80 18.15
CA PRO A 358 15.75 -4.58 18.97
C PRO A 358 15.67 -6.09 18.75
N GLY A 359 14.54 -6.58 18.24
CA GLY A 359 14.24 -7.99 18.06
C GLY A 359 14.75 -8.58 16.74
N ALA A 360 14.02 -9.54 16.22
CA ALA A 360 14.37 -10.26 15.00
C ALA A 360 14.38 -9.35 13.77
N ARG A 361 15.45 -9.43 12.98
CA ARG A 361 15.64 -8.68 11.74
C ARG A 361 15.33 -9.53 10.53
N ILE A 362 14.87 -8.88 9.48
CA ILE A 362 14.68 -9.49 8.17
C ILE A 362 15.93 -9.17 7.34
N ASN A 363 16.61 -10.21 6.87
CA ASN A 363 17.68 -10.02 5.90
C ASN A 363 17.03 -9.63 4.57
N SER A 364 17.68 -8.72 3.82
CA SER A 364 17.28 -8.46 2.44
C SER A 364 17.36 -9.80 1.69
N GLN A 365 16.23 -10.27 1.19
CA GLN A 365 16.22 -11.52 0.43
C GLN A 365 17.06 -11.33 -0.84
N VAL A 366 18.05 -12.20 -0.98
CA VAL A 366 18.71 -12.40 -2.27
C VAL A 366 17.87 -13.44 -2.98
N ASP A 367 17.12 -13.03 -3.99
CA ASP A 367 16.31 -13.94 -4.80
C ASP A 367 17.20 -15.05 -5.37
N ALA A 368 16.75 -16.29 -5.27
CA ALA A 368 17.43 -17.41 -5.91
C ALA A 368 17.44 -17.17 -7.41
N SER A 369 18.62 -17.05 -8.00
CA SER A 369 18.77 -16.87 -9.44
C SER A 369 18.62 -18.22 -10.15
N ILE A 370 17.65 -18.32 -11.07
CA ILE A 370 17.62 -19.41 -12.04
C ILE A 370 18.51 -18.99 -13.21
N VAL A 371 19.74 -19.46 -13.22
CA VAL A 371 20.65 -19.20 -14.34
C VAL A 371 20.50 -20.32 -15.34
N GLY A 372 19.70 -20.08 -16.39
CA GLY A 372 19.74 -20.89 -17.60
C GLY A 372 20.99 -20.56 -18.44
N SER A 373 21.43 -21.49 -19.27
CA SER A 373 22.43 -21.20 -20.30
C SER A 373 21.83 -20.24 -21.34
N VAL A 374 22.57 -19.17 -21.67
CA VAL A 374 22.17 -18.23 -22.71
C VAL A 374 22.85 -18.62 -24.02
N ASP A 375 22.07 -19.00 -25.02
CA ASP A 375 22.57 -19.29 -26.35
C ASP A 375 22.91 -18.01 -27.10
N PRO A 376 24.03 -17.96 -27.83
CA PRO A 376 24.43 -16.79 -28.59
C PRO A 376 23.44 -16.49 -29.73
N VAL A 377 23.36 -15.21 -30.08
CA VAL A 377 22.49 -14.68 -31.18
C VAL A 377 22.60 -15.49 -32.47
N SER A 378 23.77 -16.08 -32.79
CA SER A 378 24.02 -16.77 -34.06
C SER A 378 23.36 -18.13 -34.19
N THR A 379 22.91 -18.77 -33.11
CA THR A 379 22.44 -20.17 -33.13
C THR A 379 21.12 -20.42 -32.42
N GLY A 380 20.65 -19.48 -31.58
CA GLY A 380 19.41 -19.61 -30.85
C GLY A 380 18.15 -19.27 -31.63
N PRO A 381 16.95 -19.62 -31.13
CA PRO A 381 15.65 -19.30 -31.75
C PRO A 381 15.40 -17.79 -31.94
N GLY A 382 16.09 -16.93 -31.21
CA GLY A 382 16.04 -15.48 -31.37
C GLY A 382 16.93 -14.91 -32.48
N ALA A 383 17.75 -15.74 -33.14
CA ALA A 383 18.78 -15.31 -34.11
C ALA A 383 18.20 -14.47 -35.28
N SER A 384 17.01 -14.81 -35.77
CA SER A 384 16.33 -14.07 -36.85
C SER A 384 15.91 -12.65 -36.41
N PHE A 385 15.86 -12.36 -35.13
CA PHE A 385 15.49 -11.07 -34.57
C PHE A 385 16.70 -10.35 -33.91
N GLY A 386 17.89 -10.95 -33.99
CA GLY A 386 19.09 -10.41 -33.35
C GLY A 386 19.05 -10.49 -31.82
N LEU A 387 18.34 -11.49 -31.27
CA LEU A 387 18.16 -11.69 -29.83
C LEU A 387 18.94 -12.91 -29.36
N ASN A 388 19.56 -12.79 -28.19
CA ASN A 388 19.98 -13.96 -27.43
C ASN A 388 18.76 -14.74 -26.94
N SER A 389 18.92 -16.02 -26.63
CA SER A 389 17.85 -16.82 -26.06
C SER A 389 18.39 -17.78 -25.01
N GLY A 390 17.57 -18.13 -24.04
CA GLY A 390 17.90 -19.09 -22.99
C GLY A 390 16.67 -19.88 -22.57
N ASP A 391 16.84 -21.16 -22.33
CA ASP A 391 15.77 -22.04 -21.85
C ASP A 391 15.75 -22.04 -20.32
N VAL A 392 14.55 -21.95 -19.74
CA VAL A 392 14.32 -22.04 -18.31
C VAL A 392 13.23 -23.08 -18.04
N VAL A 393 13.51 -24.01 -17.15
CA VAL A 393 12.54 -24.99 -16.66
C VAL A 393 12.17 -24.62 -15.24
N ILE A 394 10.88 -24.37 -15.01
CA ILE A 394 10.33 -24.07 -13.69
C ILE A 394 9.51 -25.27 -13.23
N ILE A 395 9.78 -25.75 -12.02
CA ILE A 395 9.01 -26.78 -11.33
C ILE A 395 8.32 -26.07 -10.16
N PRO A 396 7.03 -25.69 -10.30
CA PRO A 396 6.36 -24.88 -9.31
C PRO A 396 6.18 -25.60 -7.96
N THR A 397 6.33 -24.84 -6.88
CA THR A 397 6.07 -25.33 -5.52
C THR A 397 4.76 -24.75 -5.02
N LEU A 398 3.66 -25.49 -5.22
CA LEU A 398 2.31 -24.99 -4.95
C LEU A 398 1.70 -25.64 -3.71
N THR A 399 1.09 -24.81 -2.86
CA THR A 399 0.38 -25.22 -1.66
C THR A 399 -1.13 -25.06 -1.89
N PRO A 400 -1.92 -26.15 -1.81
CA PRO A 400 -3.39 -26.07 -1.82
C PRO A 400 -3.92 -25.45 -0.53
N ASN A 401 -4.87 -24.52 -0.67
CA ASN A 401 -5.55 -23.89 0.44
C ASN A 401 -7.06 -23.96 0.23
N THR A 402 -7.81 -23.99 1.33
CA THR A 402 -9.27 -23.96 1.30
C THR A 402 -9.79 -22.90 2.25
N LYS A 403 -10.89 -22.23 1.87
CA LYS A 403 -11.58 -21.25 2.70
C LYS A 403 -13.09 -21.51 2.66
N LEU A 404 -13.74 -21.39 3.83
CA LEU A 404 -15.19 -21.49 3.94
C LEU A 404 -15.79 -20.09 3.88
N LEU A 405 -16.59 -19.82 2.86
CA LEU A 405 -17.28 -18.56 2.68
C LEU A 405 -18.76 -18.68 2.98
N GLN A 406 -19.36 -17.63 3.52
CA GLN A 406 -20.81 -17.51 3.66
C GLN A 406 -21.45 -17.28 2.28
N ASN A 407 -22.41 -18.12 1.91
CA ASN A 407 -23.16 -17.91 0.67
C ASN A 407 -24.25 -16.85 0.88
N LEU A 408 -24.02 -15.64 0.40
CA LEU A 408 -24.94 -14.51 0.54
C LEU A 408 -26.26 -14.69 -0.21
N SER A 409 -26.30 -15.55 -1.23
CA SER A 409 -27.46 -15.72 -2.11
C SER A 409 -28.41 -16.84 -1.70
N GLY A 410 -27.97 -17.82 -0.93
CA GLY A 410 -28.74 -19.04 -0.67
C GLY A 410 -28.78 -19.51 0.79
N GLY A 411 -28.09 -18.86 1.69
CA GLY A 411 -27.84 -19.34 3.05
C GLY A 411 -26.95 -20.60 3.05
N GLY A 412 -26.06 -20.72 4.00
CA GLY A 412 -25.09 -21.81 4.11
C GLY A 412 -23.68 -21.39 3.78
N THR A 413 -22.74 -22.34 3.83
CA THR A 413 -21.32 -22.10 3.55
C THR A 413 -20.88 -22.79 2.26
N VAL A 414 -19.95 -22.19 1.55
CA VAL A 414 -19.32 -22.74 0.35
C VAL A 414 -17.83 -22.91 0.62
N THR A 415 -17.29 -24.09 0.31
CA THR A 415 -15.85 -24.32 0.36
C THR A 415 -15.22 -23.88 -0.95
N THR A 416 -14.32 -22.91 -0.88
CA THR A 416 -13.51 -22.46 -2.02
C THR A 416 -12.11 -23.02 -1.91
N THR A 417 -11.41 -23.09 -3.04
CA THR A 417 -10.03 -23.59 -3.13
C THR A 417 -9.18 -22.64 -3.94
N TYR A 418 -7.95 -22.41 -3.50
CA TYR A 418 -6.92 -21.71 -4.27
C TYR A 418 -5.55 -22.35 -4.04
N LEU A 419 -4.61 -22.05 -4.91
CA LEU A 419 -3.22 -22.45 -4.77
C LEU A 419 -2.39 -21.21 -4.44
N SER A 420 -1.42 -21.34 -3.53
CA SER A 420 -0.39 -20.31 -3.29
C SER A 420 0.98 -20.82 -3.72
N GLY A 421 1.81 -19.92 -4.22
CA GLY A 421 3.24 -20.16 -4.47
C GLY A 421 4.10 -19.69 -3.30
N PRO A 422 5.42 -19.86 -3.39
CA PRO A 422 6.37 -19.39 -2.37
C PRO A 422 6.35 -17.86 -2.21
N ASP A 423 6.02 -17.12 -3.28
CA ASP A 423 5.91 -15.66 -3.27
C ASP A 423 4.45 -15.20 -3.12
N GLY A 424 3.57 -16.08 -2.65
CA GLY A 424 2.16 -15.79 -2.38
C GLY A 424 1.26 -16.01 -3.58
N VAL A 425 0.31 -15.09 -3.77
CA VAL A 425 -0.75 -15.16 -4.79
C VAL A 425 -0.82 -13.87 -5.58
N VAL A 426 -1.50 -13.93 -6.72
CA VAL A 426 -1.98 -12.74 -7.45
C VAL A 426 -3.45 -12.56 -7.14
N VAL A 427 -3.80 -11.33 -6.80
CA VAL A 427 -5.14 -10.90 -6.47
C VAL A 427 -5.54 -9.78 -7.43
N ASN A 428 -6.44 -10.07 -8.34
CA ASN A 428 -7.06 -9.07 -9.20
C ASN A 428 -8.51 -8.87 -8.76
N PRO A 429 -9.02 -7.63 -8.75
CA PRO A 429 -10.37 -7.35 -8.31
C PRO A 429 -11.42 -8.23 -8.97
N PHE A 430 -12.20 -8.96 -8.15
CA PHE A 430 -13.33 -9.81 -8.56
C PHE A 430 -12.97 -11.01 -9.43
N GLU A 431 -11.69 -11.41 -9.46
CA GLU A 431 -11.19 -12.53 -10.26
C GLU A 431 -10.66 -13.67 -9.36
N PRO A 432 -10.56 -14.91 -9.87
CA PRO A 432 -9.98 -16.01 -9.12
C PRO A 432 -8.55 -15.72 -8.70
N ILE A 433 -8.22 -16.10 -7.48
CA ILE A 433 -6.88 -15.99 -6.93
C ILE A 433 -6.02 -17.12 -7.50
N TYR A 434 -4.80 -16.81 -7.92
CA TYR A 434 -3.87 -17.79 -8.47
C TYR A 434 -2.45 -17.59 -7.92
N PRO A 435 -1.64 -18.69 -7.89
CA PRO A 435 -0.31 -18.66 -7.29
C PRO A 435 0.67 -17.79 -8.07
N LYS A 436 1.65 -17.26 -7.37
CA LYS A 436 2.74 -16.45 -7.90
C LYS A 436 4.09 -17.02 -7.46
N GLU A 437 5.04 -17.09 -8.40
CA GLU A 437 6.45 -17.35 -8.16
C GLU A 437 7.29 -16.31 -8.89
N ILE A 438 8.26 -15.73 -8.19
CA ILE A 438 9.13 -14.66 -8.70
C ILE A 438 10.53 -15.23 -8.92
N HIS A 439 11.03 -15.14 -10.14
CA HIS A 439 12.33 -15.67 -10.53
C HIS A 439 13.25 -14.52 -10.98
N ASN A 440 14.44 -14.43 -10.41
CA ASN A 440 15.46 -13.54 -10.95
C ASN A 440 16.06 -14.17 -12.22
N VAL A 441 15.85 -13.52 -13.35
CA VAL A 441 16.35 -13.96 -14.66
C VAL A 441 17.36 -12.98 -15.25
N SER A 442 17.99 -12.20 -14.40
CA SER A 442 19.00 -11.23 -14.81
C SER A 442 20.20 -11.90 -15.46
N VAL A 443 20.60 -11.42 -16.62
CA VAL A 443 21.82 -11.79 -17.30
C VAL A 443 22.64 -10.53 -17.52
N ASN A 444 23.88 -10.53 -17.06
CA ASN A 444 24.74 -9.35 -17.10
C ASN A 444 24.88 -8.81 -18.53
N GLY A 445 24.53 -7.52 -18.71
CA GLY A 445 24.59 -6.83 -20.00
C GLY A 445 23.42 -7.12 -20.93
N SER A 446 22.38 -7.86 -20.49
CA SER A 446 21.20 -8.20 -21.29
C SER A 446 19.92 -7.74 -20.59
N GLN A 447 18.91 -7.41 -21.39
CA GLN A 447 17.55 -7.12 -20.95
C GLN A 447 16.60 -8.16 -21.52
N LEU A 448 15.72 -8.71 -20.68
CA LEU A 448 14.64 -9.58 -21.13
C LEU A 448 13.70 -8.81 -22.06
N ARG A 449 13.49 -9.31 -23.28
CA ARG A 449 12.62 -8.70 -24.30
C ARG A 449 11.34 -9.48 -24.54
N GLY A 450 11.34 -10.75 -24.16
CA GLY A 450 10.18 -11.60 -24.35
C GLY A 450 10.36 -12.96 -23.71
N VAL A 451 9.24 -13.64 -23.51
CA VAL A 451 9.18 -15.00 -22.97
C VAL A 451 8.22 -15.81 -23.84
N ALA A 452 8.57 -17.03 -24.17
CA ALA A 452 7.69 -17.96 -24.86
C ALA A 452 7.51 -19.24 -24.04
N LEU A 453 6.27 -19.70 -23.90
CA LEU A 453 5.99 -21.03 -23.37
C LEU A 453 6.30 -22.06 -24.46
N ARG A 454 7.22 -22.98 -24.16
CA ARG A 454 7.65 -24.05 -25.08
C ARG A 454 6.98 -25.39 -24.78
N GLY A 455 6.34 -25.50 -23.61
CA GLY A 455 5.66 -26.72 -23.16
C GLY A 455 5.69 -26.85 -21.65
N GLY A 456 5.40 -28.04 -21.18
CA GLY A 456 5.34 -28.36 -19.74
C GLY A 456 4.41 -29.52 -19.47
N SER A 457 4.08 -29.72 -18.22
CA SER A 457 3.08 -30.67 -17.76
C SER A 457 2.14 -30.01 -16.75
N TYR A 458 0.92 -30.53 -16.65
CA TYR A 458 -0.07 -30.02 -15.71
C TYR A 458 -0.98 -31.14 -15.23
N THR A 459 -1.64 -30.87 -14.10
CA THR A 459 -2.70 -31.70 -13.51
C THR A 459 -3.97 -30.87 -13.39
N ASP A 460 -5.09 -31.41 -13.85
CA ASP A 460 -6.40 -30.77 -13.76
C ASP A 460 -7.18 -31.30 -12.54
N LEU A 461 -7.60 -30.39 -11.64
CA LEU A 461 -8.47 -30.65 -10.51
C LEU A 461 -9.89 -30.24 -10.88
N ILE A 462 -10.81 -31.19 -10.86
CA ILE A 462 -12.20 -31.00 -11.35
C ILE A 462 -13.14 -30.70 -10.18
N GLY A 463 -14.20 -29.92 -10.43
CA GLY A 463 -15.24 -29.60 -9.45
C GLY A 463 -14.77 -28.59 -8.39
N ILE A 464 -13.80 -27.77 -8.71
CA ILE A 464 -13.27 -26.74 -7.82
C ILE A 464 -14.11 -25.47 -7.93
N ILE A 465 -14.47 -24.88 -6.80
CA ILE A 465 -14.96 -23.50 -6.70
C ILE A 465 -13.76 -22.64 -6.32
N PRO A 466 -13.30 -21.71 -7.17
CA PRO A 466 -12.13 -20.91 -6.89
C PRO A 466 -12.42 -19.88 -5.80
N LEU A 467 -11.45 -19.58 -4.97
CA LEU A 467 -11.49 -18.36 -4.16
C LEU A 467 -11.34 -17.16 -5.09
N THR A 468 -12.22 -16.18 -4.92
CA THR A 468 -12.26 -14.96 -5.74
C THR A 468 -11.92 -13.75 -4.87
N SER A 469 -11.10 -12.86 -5.39
CA SER A 469 -10.81 -11.59 -4.73
C SER A 469 -12.08 -10.79 -4.49
N SER A 470 -12.18 -10.22 -3.30
CA SER A 470 -13.29 -9.37 -2.89
C SER A 470 -12.73 -8.06 -2.32
N PRO A 471 -12.25 -7.17 -3.21
CA PRO A 471 -11.71 -5.89 -2.76
C PRO A 471 -12.78 -5.15 -1.99
N THR A 472 -12.43 -4.71 -0.79
CA THR A 472 -13.35 -4.16 0.19
C THR A 472 -12.84 -2.82 0.70
N THR A 473 -13.76 -1.94 0.93
CA THR A 473 -13.62 -0.70 1.66
C THR A 473 -14.92 -0.52 2.46
N GLU A 474 -15.06 0.51 3.25
CA GLU A 474 -16.26 0.75 4.06
C GLU A 474 -17.59 0.80 3.28
N THR A 475 -17.53 0.97 1.95
CA THR A 475 -18.73 1.12 1.10
C THR A 475 -18.94 -0.03 0.11
N SER A 476 -18.12 -1.09 0.13
CA SER A 476 -18.20 -2.18 -0.84
C SER A 476 -18.86 -3.44 -0.29
N THR A 477 -19.38 -4.27 -1.20
CA THR A 477 -19.94 -5.60 -0.90
C THR A 477 -19.08 -6.68 -1.54
N ALA A 478 -18.89 -7.81 -0.83
CA ALA A 478 -18.15 -8.96 -1.32
C ALA A 478 -18.86 -9.66 -2.50
N HIS A 479 -18.08 -10.18 -3.45
CA HIS A 479 -18.55 -11.04 -4.55
C HIS A 479 -18.03 -12.46 -4.37
N LEU A 480 -18.94 -13.45 -4.36
CA LEU A 480 -18.59 -14.85 -4.09
C LEU A 480 -18.47 -15.72 -5.35
N SER A 481 -18.74 -15.21 -6.54
CA SER A 481 -18.82 -16.04 -7.73
C SER A 481 -18.12 -15.45 -8.93
N TYR A 482 -17.34 -16.29 -9.59
CA TYR A 482 -16.69 -15.99 -10.86
C TYR A 482 -16.97 -17.09 -11.87
N ASN A 483 -17.19 -16.72 -13.12
CA ASN A 483 -17.30 -17.68 -14.21
C ASN A 483 -16.50 -17.22 -15.44
N THR A 484 -15.89 -18.16 -16.15
CA THR A 484 -15.11 -17.93 -17.35
C THR A 484 -15.19 -19.10 -18.30
N SER A 485 -15.32 -18.81 -19.59
CA SER A 485 -15.34 -19.82 -20.65
C SER A 485 -13.94 -20.24 -21.12
N ALA A 486 -12.91 -19.51 -20.73
CA ALA A 486 -11.52 -19.79 -21.05
C ALA A 486 -10.70 -19.96 -19.76
N PHE A 487 -9.54 -20.61 -19.83
CA PHE A 487 -8.62 -20.65 -18.71
C PHE A 487 -8.13 -19.24 -18.34
N TYR A 488 -8.29 -18.90 -17.05
CA TYR A 488 -7.85 -17.65 -16.46
C TYR A 488 -6.77 -17.91 -15.37
N PRO A 489 -5.67 -17.13 -15.31
CA PRO A 489 -5.30 -16.08 -16.26
C PRO A 489 -4.94 -16.67 -17.63
N THR A 490 -5.16 -15.89 -18.69
CA THR A 490 -4.81 -16.33 -20.06
C THR A 490 -3.31 -16.40 -20.30
N GLN A 491 -2.55 -15.56 -19.60
CA GLN A 491 -1.10 -15.53 -19.63
C GLN A 491 -0.56 -16.01 -18.27
N ILE A 492 0.32 -17.00 -18.29
CA ILE A 492 0.85 -17.67 -17.10
C ILE A 492 2.26 -17.21 -16.73
N TRP A 493 2.70 -16.09 -17.27
CA TRP A 493 3.97 -15.44 -16.95
C TRP A 493 3.89 -13.94 -17.28
N MET A 494 4.70 -13.16 -16.58
CA MET A 494 4.87 -11.72 -16.84
C MET A 494 6.31 -11.32 -16.51
N PRO A 495 7.03 -10.62 -17.41
CA PRO A 495 8.29 -10.00 -17.07
C PRO A 495 8.01 -8.74 -16.24
N ASN A 496 8.75 -8.57 -15.16
CA ASN A 496 8.74 -7.34 -14.39
C ASN A 496 10.01 -6.54 -14.71
N TYR A 497 9.86 -5.48 -15.49
CA TYR A 497 10.95 -4.63 -15.99
C TYR A 497 11.34 -3.51 -15.02
N ASN A 498 11.08 -3.65 -13.75
CA ASN A 498 11.22 -2.53 -12.86
C ASN A 498 12.68 -2.33 -12.39
N ASP A 499 13.60 -2.14 -13.35
CA ASP A 499 15.03 -1.87 -13.12
C ASP A 499 15.26 -0.73 -12.12
N ALA A 500 14.38 0.28 -12.11
CA ALA A 500 14.46 1.42 -11.20
C ALA A 500 14.16 1.03 -9.75
N ILE A 501 13.44 -0.06 -9.52
CA ILE A 501 13.02 -0.54 -8.20
C ILE A 501 13.90 -1.70 -7.74
N SER A 502 14.24 -2.62 -8.65
CA SER A 502 14.93 -3.87 -8.33
C SER A 502 16.45 -3.76 -8.28
N GLY A 503 17.00 -2.56 -8.42
CA GLY A 503 18.46 -2.38 -8.42
C GLY A 503 19.16 -2.91 -9.67
N GLY A 504 18.41 -3.10 -10.77
CA GLY A 504 18.88 -3.61 -12.06
C GLY A 504 18.55 -5.09 -12.30
N ASP A 505 17.86 -5.76 -11.36
CA ASP A 505 17.44 -7.13 -11.53
C ASP A 505 16.21 -7.25 -12.44
N THR A 506 16.28 -8.14 -13.41
CA THR A 506 15.14 -8.53 -14.24
C THR A 506 14.42 -9.70 -13.61
N ARG A 507 13.15 -9.54 -13.29
CA ARG A 507 12.32 -10.57 -12.67
C ARG A 507 11.33 -11.14 -13.68
N LEU A 508 11.14 -12.46 -13.62
CA LEU A 508 10.06 -13.16 -14.30
C LEU A 508 9.08 -13.63 -13.24
N ILE A 509 7.84 -13.20 -13.34
CA ILE A 509 6.76 -13.68 -12.48
C ILE A 509 6.02 -14.77 -13.25
N THR A 510 5.85 -15.95 -12.66
CA THR A 510 5.04 -17.03 -13.23
C THR A 510 3.77 -17.26 -12.42
N PHE A 511 2.72 -17.68 -13.11
CA PHE A 511 1.40 -17.97 -12.57
C PHE A 511 1.05 -19.43 -12.87
N PRO A 512 1.58 -20.39 -12.08
CA PRO A 512 1.53 -21.80 -12.44
C PRO A 512 0.19 -22.47 -12.12
N ALA A 513 -0.92 -21.74 -12.26
CA ALA A 513 -2.26 -22.29 -12.24
C ALA A 513 -3.25 -21.46 -13.05
N GLN A 514 -4.31 -22.08 -13.51
CA GLN A 514 -5.40 -21.45 -14.28
C GLN A 514 -6.74 -22.08 -13.88
N PHE A 515 -7.80 -21.29 -13.88
CA PHE A 515 -9.16 -21.75 -13.63
C PHE A 515 -10.04 -21.57 -14.88
N GLN A 516 -10.94 -22.56 -15.12
CA GLN A 516 -11.98 -22.49 -16.16
C GLN A 516 -13.27 -23.05 -15.60
N SER A 517 -14.39 -22.35 -15.76
CA SER A 517 -15.71 -22.84 -15.34
C SER A 517 -16.13 -24.09 -16.10
N SER A 518 -16.87 -24.98 -15.44
CA SER A 518 -17.40 -26.21 -16.04
C SER A 518 -18.40 -25.92 -17.17
N THR A 519 -19.15 -24.84 -17.04
CA THR A 519 -20.00 -24.24 -18.08
C THR A 519 -19.88 -22.70 -18.00
N PRO A 520 -20.27 -21.94 -19.05
CA PRO A 520 -20.16 -20.48 -19.04
C PRO A 520 -20.89 -19.74 -17.90
N SER A 521 -21.80 -20.44 -17.18
CA SER A 521 -22.55 -19.88 -16.06
C SER A 521 -22.29 -20.58 -14.72
N ALA A 522 -21.42 -21.59 -14.71
CA ALA A 522 -21.10 -22.34 -13.49
C ALA A 522 -20.01 -21.63 -12.68
N VAL A 523 -20.15 -21.71 -11.35
CA VAL A 523 -19.15 -21.19 -10.40
C VAL A 523 -18.07 -22.23 -10.08
N ASP A 524 -18.35 -23.52 -10.30
CA ASP A 524 -17.38 -24.60 -10.22
C ASP A 524 -16.71 -24.85 -11.57
N GLY A 525 -15.55 -25.47 -11.56
CA GLY A 525 -14.82 -25.75 -12.78
C GLY A 525 -13.58 -26.59 -12.59
N THR A 526 -12.66 -26.38 -13.50
CA THR A 526 -11.35 -27.03 -13.55
C THR A 526 -10.27 -26.05 -13.09
N LEU A 527 -9.56 -26.40 -12.03
CA LEU A 527 -8.34 -25.73 -11.63
C LEU A 527 -7.15 -26.51 -12.21
N ARG A 528 -6.51 -25.93 -13.22
CA ARG A 528 -5.29 -26.47 -13.83
C ARG A 528 -4.08 -26.06 -13.02
N LYS A 529 -3.33 -27.02 -12.53
CA LYS A 529 -2.07 -26.83 -11.84
C LYS A 529 -0.93 -27.24 -12.77
N PHE A 530 -0.01 -26.35 -13.07
CA PHE A 530 1.20 -26.70 -13.82
C PHE A 530 2.20 -27.41 -12.88
N ASP A 531 2.67 -28.58 -13.30
CA ASP A 531 3.70 -29.35 -12.62
C ASP A 531 5.08 -29.01 -13.17
N GLN A 532 5.16 -28.49 -14.39
CA GLN A 532 6.37 -27.99 -15.03
C GLN A 532 6.04 -26.95 -16.10
N LEU A 533 6.81 -25.88 -16.15
CA LEU A 533 6.79 -24.88 -17.20
C LEU A 533 8.16 -24.85 -17.92
N ASN A 534 8.16 -25.06 -19.24
CA ASN A 534 9.33 -24.91 -20.08
C ASN A 534 9.23 -23.57 -20.81
N LEU A 535 10.03 -22.61 -20.42
CA LEU A 535 10.02 -21.25 -20.93
C LEU A 535 11.30 -20.99 -21.73
N GLN A 536 11.18 -20.15 -22.75
CA GLN A 536 12.31 -19.60 -23.48
C GLN A 536 12.31 -18.08 -23.33
N LEU A 537 13.42 -17.58 -22.83
CA LEU A 537 13.67 -16.15 -22.65
C LEU A 537 14.40 -15.58 -23.86
N TYR A 538 14.09 -14.34 -24.20
CA TYR A 538 14.71 -13.61 -25.31
C TYR A 538 15.26 -12.28 -24.85
#